data_21ab7ce87a100f1a00e015eb44e9ea3f
#
_entry.id   21ab7ce87a100f1a00e015eb44e9ea3f
#
_cell.length_a   1.000
_cell.length_b   1.000
_cell.length_c   1.000
_cell.angle_alpha   90.00
_cell.angle_beta   90.00
_cell.angle_gamma   90.00
#
_symmetry.space_group_name_H-M   'P 1'
#
loop_
_entity.id
_entity.type
_entity.pdbx_description
1 polymer ?
#
loop_
_entity_poly.entity_id
_entity_poly.type
_entity_poly.pdbx_seq_one_letter_code
_entity_poly.pdbx_strand_id
1 'polypeptide(L)'
;MLYGGIRINDTQSCIVILDESNKLFIPHDIIIDNTAIAIKNFIISMQQGGIAPAAICFAINPAQVKSSAAFKSFTELFAQAGYELRIINMANNKYNPIVVTKSRGADETTTALALYLKKHFSDSDIFLDADYRLIYYYYGSNHYFYLSLFYIAVFGNFLISFPIFNLKNLAAIVGLIASLGVPLMHSYRCNQLAKAKHPAFILSKHGIQYCVANNYLGPTKLKQALFYPWSSVYKIEQNKPIFMKRPSSFDNDVTYLLYIRNQPTLTLNFWEINSTADENLNILKLYKDLFSE
;
A
#
# COMPACT_ATOMS: atom_id res chain seq x y z
N MET A 1 0.90 6.61 28.89
CA MET A 1 -0.01 6.01 27.92
C MET A 1 0.62 4.74 27.37
N LEU A 2 -0.17 3.70 27.07
CA LEU A 2 0.31 2.47 26.45
C LEU A 2 0.00 2.50 24.96
N TYR A 3 0.83 1.80 24.16
CA TYR A 3 0.69 1.72 22.71
C TYR A 3 0.71 0.27 22.26
N GLY A 4 -0.38 -0.19 21.66
CA GLY A 4 -0.55 -1.56 21.21
C GLY A 4 -0.43 -1.68 19.69
N GLY A 5 0.30 -2.69 19.20
CA GLY A 5 0.24 -3.14 17.81
C GLY A 5 -0.53 -4.44 17.74
N ILE A 6 -1.36 -4.62 16.71
CA ILE A 6 -2.12 -5.85 16.44
C ILE A 6 -1.84 -6.30 15.02
N ARG A 7 -1.32 -7.51 14.86
CA ARG A 7 -1.17 -8.18 13.57
C ARG A 7 -2.12 -9.36 13.48
N ILE A 8 -2.96 -9.38 12.46
CA ILE A 8 -3.99 -10.39 12.25
C ILE A 8 -3.51 -11.38 11.19
N ASN A 9 -3.13 -12.60 11.60
CA ASN A 9 -2.82 -13.70 10.70
C ASN A 9 -4.11 -14.47 10.32
N ASP A 10 -3.98 -15.64 9.67
CA ASP A 10 -5.14 -16.42 9.22
C ASP A 10 -5.98 -16.98 10.39
N THR A 11 -5.35 -17.54 11.41
CA THR A 11 -6.01 -18.21 12.54
C THR A 11 -5.81 -17.51 13.88
N GLN A 12 -4.73 -16.79 14.04
CA GLN A 12 -4.35 -16.14 15.30
C GLN A 12 -3.89 -14.70 15.07
N SER A 13 -4.08 -13.88 16.07
CA SER A 13 -3.58 -12.51 16.12
C SER A 13 -2.48 -12.38 17.17
N CYS A 14 -1.46 -11.61 16.82
CA CYS A 14 -0.35 -11.27 17.69
C CYS A 14 -0.52 -9.82 18.16
N ILE A 15 -0.40 -9.59 19.47
CA ILE A 15 -0.57 -8.28 20.08
C ILE A 15 0.68 -7.96 20.92
N VAL A 16 1.24 -6.78 20.71
CA VAL A 16 2.37 -6.26 21.48
C VAL A 16 1.98 -4.94 22.11
N ILE A 17 2.25 -4.76 23.39
CA ILE A 17 1.94 -3.53 24.14
C ILE A 17 3.25 -2.93 24.66
N LEU A 18 3.47 -1.65 24.34
CA LEU A 18 4.64 -0.87 24.76
C LEU A 18 4.22 0.23 25.73
N ASP A 19 5.09 0.54 26.67
CA ASP A 19 5.00 1.73 27.52
C ASP A 19 5.60 2.98 26.84
N GLU A 20 5.55 4.10 27.53
CA GLU A 20 6.14 5.36 27.07
C GLU A 20 7.68 5.31 26.94
N SER A 21 8.34 4.39 27.59
CA SER A 21 9.80 4.20 27.50
C SER A 21 10.22 3.24 26.38
N ASN A 22 9.28 2.79 25.53
CA ASN A 22 9.45 1.75 24.48
C ASN A 22 9.79 0.36 25.03
N LYS A 23 9.50 0.11 26.29
CA LYS A 23 9.64 -1.21 26.88
C LYS A 23 8.34 -1.98 26.68
N LEU A 24 8.47 -3.30 26.54
CA LEU A 24 7.32 -4.18 26.57
C LEU A 24 6.60 -4.04 27.91
N PHE A 25 5.32 -3.66 27.86
CA PHE A 25 4.47 -3.62 29.06
C PHE A 25 4.20 -5.04 29.56
N ILE A 26 4.03 -6.00 28.62
CA ILE A 26 3.99 -7.42 28.88
C ILE A 26 5.27 -8.02 28.27
N PRO A 27 6.03 -8.87 29.01
CA PRO A 27 7.39 -9.29 28.59
C PRO A 27 7.43 -10.14 27.32
N HIS A 28 6.30 -10.54 26.75
CA HIS A 28 6.16 -11.31 25.52
C HIS A 28 4.93 -10.85 24.75
N ASP A 29 4.83 -11.25 23.49
CA ASP A 29 3.64 -11.06 22.68
C ASP A 29 2.46 -11.89 23.22
N ILE A 30 1.27 -11.32 23.06
CA ILE A 30 0.01 -11.97 23.40
C ILE A 30 -0.52 -12.59 22.11
N ILE A 31 -0.66 -13.90 22.09
CA ILE A 31 -1.26 -14.64 20.96
C ILE A 31 -2.69 -15.00 21.32
N ILE A 32 -3.64 -14.62 20.49
CA ILE A 32 -5.05 -14.96 20.66
C ILE A 32 -5.62 -15.54 19.37
N ASP A 33 -6.58 -16.45 19.49
CA ASP A 33 -7.28 -16.95 18.33
C ASP A 33 -8.17 -15.87 17.70
N ASN A 34 -8.36 -15.95 16.38
CA ASN A 34 -9.15 -15.00 15.59
C ASN A 34 -10.67 -15.20 15.77
N THR A 35 -11.12 -15.60 16.96
CA THR A 35 -12.54 -15.75 17.28
C THR A 35 -13.04 -14.54 18.08
N ALA A 36 -14.29 -14.16 17.87
CA ALA A 36 -14.90 -13.07 18.63
C ALA A 36 -14.85 -13.31 20.15
N ILE A 37 -14.94 -14.58 20.57
CA ILE A 37 -14.87 -14.98 21.98
C ILE A 37 -13.46 -14.70 22.54
N ALA A 38 -12.41 -15.11 21.83
CA ALA A 38 -11.02 -14.90 22.29
C ALA A 38 -10.68 -13.40 22.36
N ILE A 39 -11.12 -12.61 21.35
CA ILE A 39 -10.95 -11.16 21.34
C ILE A 39 -11.69 -10.51 22.52
N LYS A 40 -12.94 -10.93 22.80
CA LYS A 40 -13.71 -10.45 23.94
C LYS A 40 -13.03 -10.80 25.27
N ASN A 41 -12.53 -12.03 25.42
CA ASN A 41 -11.80 -12.47 26.61
C ASN A 41 -10.51 -11.64 26.83
N PHE A 42 -9.79 -11.32 25.76
CA PHE A 42 -8.64 -10.44 25.81
C PHE A 42 -9.03 -9.03 26.35
N ILE A 43 -10.11 -8.44 25.84
CA ILE A 43 -10.63 -7.15 26.29
C ILE A 43 -10.98 -7.22 27.79
N ILE A 44 -11.69 -8.27 28.21
CA ILE A 44 -12.04 -8.47 29.64
C ILE A 44 -10.78 -8.59 30.49
N SER A 45 -9.76 -9.34 30.04
CA SER A 45 -8.52 -9.48 30.79
C SER A 45 -7.76 -8.17 30.95
N MET A 46 -7.78 -7.29 29.96
CA MET A 46 -7.22 -5.94 30.07
C MET A 46 -7.96 -5.11 31.12
N GLN A 47 -9.28 -5.12 31.11
CA GLN A 47 -10.11 -4.41 32.09
C GLN A 47 -9.87 -4.93 33.49
N GLN A 48 -9.81 -6.24 33.69
CA GLN A 48 -9.50 -6.86 34.96
C GLN A 48 -8.07 -6.57 35.45
N GLY A 49 -7.14 -6.42 34.51
CA GLY A 49 -5.76 -5.97 34.77
C GLY A 49 -5.62 -4.49 35.08
N GLY A 50 -6.74 -3.74 35.14
CA GLY A 50 -6.74 -2.31 35.46
C GLY A 50 -6.33 -1.40 34.29
N ILE A 51 -6.26 -1.90 33.06
CA ILE A 51 -5.94 -1.10 31.89
C ILE A 51 -7.23 -0.41 31.42
N ALA A 52 -7.39 0.85 31.81
CA ALA A 52 -8.53 1.67 31.38
C ALA A 52 -8.47 1.95 29.84
N PRO A 53 -9.61 2.05 29.16
CA PRO A 53 -9.66 2.38 27.72
C PRO A 53 -8.88 3.65 27.35
N ALA A 54 -8.94 4.69 28.18
CA ALA A 54 -8.20 5.93 27.95
C ALA A 54 -6.68 5.84 28.19
N ALA A 55 -6.20 4.73 28.75
CA ALA A 55 -4.77 4.54 29.06
C ALA A 55 -3.99 3.87 27.92
N ILE A 56 -4.69 3.33 26.92
CA ILE A 56 -4.08 2.57 25.82
C ILE A 56 -4.74 2.90 24.47
N CYS A 57 -3.93 2.96 23.43
CA CYS A 57 -4.39 3.00 22.04
C CYS A 57 -3.76 1.87 21.25
N PHE A 58 -4.54 1.23 20.42
CA PHE A 58 -4.08 0.15 19.54
C PHE A 58 -4.01 0.58 18.09
N ALA A 59 -3.19 -0.11 17.31
CA ALA A 59 -3.09 0.08 15.88
C ALA A 59 -3.17 -1.25 15.12
N ILE A 60 -3.84 -1.23 13.96
CA ILE A 60 -3.83 -2.30 12.96
C ILE A 60 -3.35 -1.71 11.63
N ASN A 61 -2.43 -2.42 10.97
CA ASN A 61 -2.07 -2.12 9.58
C ASN A 61 -2.90 -3.01 8.65
N PRO A 62 -3.80 -2.46 7.81
CA PRO A 62 -4.65 -3.24 6.94
C PRO A 62 -3.86 -4.09 5.93
N ALA A 63 -2.65 -3.66 5.56
CA ALA A 63 -1.77 -4.44 4.69
C ALA A 63 -1.35 -5.80 5.28
N GLN A 64 -1.38 -5.93 6.60
CA GLN A 64 -0.95 -7.12 7.36
C GLN A 64 -2.13 -7.97 7.86
N VAL A 65 -3.35 -7.61 7.48
CA VAL A 65 -4.55 -8.36 7.86
C VAL A 65 -4.76 -9.52 6.90
N LYS A 66 -4.80 -10.73 7.42
CA LYS A 66 -5.08 -11.95 6.65
C LYS A 66 -6.49 -12.51 6.88
N SER A 67 -7.19 -12.09 7.93
CA SER A 67 -8.57 -12.48 8.25
C SER A 67 -9.46 -11.25 8.35
N SER A 68 -10.32 -11.04 7.37
CA SER A 68 -11.31 -9.95 7.36
C SER A 68 -12.33 -10.08 8.49
N ALA A 69 -12.76 -11.32 8.80
CA ALA A 69 -13.68 -11.58 9.89
C ALA A 69 -13.08 -11.20 11.26
N ALA A 70 -11.80 -11.54 11.51
CA ALA A 70 -11.12 -11.14 12.73
C ALA A 70 -10.95 -9.62 12.80
N PHE A 71 -10.59 -8.97 11.70
CA PHE A 71 -10.49 -7.51 11.63
C PHE A 71 -11.83 -6.83 12.00
N LYS A 72 -12.94 -7.29 11.42
CA LYS A 72 -14.29 -6.81 11.77
C LYS A 72 -14.57 -7.00 13.26
N SER A 73 -14.27 -8.18 13.80
CA SER A 73 -14.46 -8.46 15.23
C SER A 73 -13.61 -7.56 16.13
N PHE A 74 -12.34 -7.32 15.79
CA PHE A 74 -11.50 -6.38 16.53
C PHE A 74 -12.09 -4.96 16.52
N THR A 75 -12.45 -4.44 15.36
CA THR A 75 -12.98 -3.08 15.24
C THR A 75 -14.29 -2.90 16.01
N GLU A 76 -15.20 -3.85 15.92
CA GLU A 76 -16.50 -3.79 16.61
C GLU A 76 -16.37 -3.95 18.12
N LEU A 77 -15.65 -4.98 18.59
CA LEU A 77 -15.54 -5.27 20.02
C LEU A 77 -14.70 -4.23 20.78
N PHE A 78 -13.64 -3.71 20.16
CA PHE A 78 -12.85 -2.63 20.74
C PHE A 78 -13.67 -1.34 20.87
N ALA A 79 -14.43 -0.98 19.83
CA ALA A 79 -15.33 0.17 19.86
C ALA A 79 -16.41 0.00 20.94
N GLN A 80 -17.03 -1.18 21.05
CA GLN A 80 -18.02 -1.47 22.09
C GLN A 80 -17.46 -1.36 23.51
N ALA A 81 -16.19 -1.73 23.70
CA ALA A 81 -15.51 -1.66 24.98
C ALA A 81 -14.88 -0.28 25.27
N GLY A 82 -14.97 0.66 24.34
CA GLY A 82 -14.43 2.01 24.45
C GLY A 82 -12.92 2.12 24.25
N TYR A 83 -12.25 1.05 23.79
CA TYR A 83 -10.82 1.09 23.45
C TYR A 83 -10.60 1.75 22.11
N GLU A 84 -9.62 2.66 22.05
CA GLU A 84 -9.22 3.30 20.80
C GLU A 84 -8.42 2.32 19.93
N LEU A 85 -8.95 2.04 18.74
CA LEU A 85 -8.29 1.23 17.71
C LEU A 85 -8.12 2.07 16.45
N ARG A 86 -6.87 2.35 16.11
CA ARG A 86 -6.51 3.12 14.93
C ARG A 86 -6.08 2.22 13.79
N ILE A 87 -6.57 2.54 12.60
CA ILE A 87 -6.17 1.83 11.38
C ILE A 87 -5.11 2.68 10.71
N ILE A 88 -3.88 2.17 10.70
CA ILE A 88 -2.70 2.88 10.21
C ILE A 88 -2.34 2.37 8.83
N ASN A 89 -2.33 3.27 7.84
CA ASN A 89 -1.80 2.96 6.53
C ASN A 89 -0.29 3.15 6.49
N MET A 90 0.47 2.06 6.59
CA MET A 90 1.92 2.09 6.45
C MET A 90 2.39 1.95 4.99
N ALA A 91 1.52 1.57 4.06
CA ALA A 91 1.88 1.29 2.67
C ALA A 91 2.40 2.52 1.90
N ASN A 92 1.96 3.72 2.26
CA ASN A 92 2.38 4.97 1.60
C ASN A 92 3.62 5.63 2.22
N ASN A 93 4.11 5.10 3.33
CA ASN A 93 5.29 5.65 3.97
C ASN A 93 6.50 4.76 3.66
N LYS A 94 7.56 5.35 3.10
CA LYS A 94 8.89 4.72 3.07
C LYS A 94 9.37 4.56 4.52
N TYR A 95 8.92 3.49 5.13
CA TYR A 95 9.31 3.17 6.47
C TYR A 95 10.75 2.64 6.43
N ASN A 96 11.71 3.47 6.83
CA ASN A 96 12.95 2.94 7.35
C ASN A 96 12.58 2.16 8.61
N PRO A 97 12.79 0.84 8.64
CA PRO A 97 12.57 0.10 9.87
C PRO A 97 13.37 0.84 10.95
N ILE A 98 12.66 1.43 11.92
CA ILE A 98 13.31 1.88 13.15
C ILE A 98 14.01 0.64 13.62
N VAL A 99 15.32 0.73 13.87
CA VAL A 99 16.09 -0.36 14.44
C VAL A 99 15.37 -0.72 15.73
N VAL A 100 14.50 -1.71 15.61
CA VAL A 100 13.82 -2.28 16.77
C VAL A 100 14.94 -2.95 17.51
N THR A 101 15.35 -2.34 18.62
CA THR A 101 16.26 -3.01 19.55
C THR A 101 15.62 -4.34 19.85
N LYS A 102 16.27 -5.43 19.42
CA LYS A 102 15.80 -6.81 19.54
C LYS A 102 15.32 -7.04 20.97
N SER A 103 14.03 -6.77 21.22
CA SER A 103 13.37 -7.23 22.42
C SER A 103 13.20 -8.73 22.23
N ARG A 104 14.07 -9.51 22.87
CA ARG A 104 14.01 -10.96 22.84
C ARG A 104 12.60 -11.40 23.23
N GLY A 105 11.84 -11.93 22.29
CA GLY A 105 10.56 -12.60 22.54
C GLY A 105 9.30 -11.93 22.00
N ALA A 106 9.37 -10.74 21.40
CA ALA A 106 8.19 -10.11 20.79
C ALA A 106 8.28 -10.11 19.26
N ASP A 107 7.13 -10.20 18.59
CA ASP A 107 7.04 -10.13 17.13
C ASP A 107 7.54 -8.77 16.62
N GLU A 108 8.59 -8.78 15.81
CA GLU A 108 9.25 -7.55 15.33
C GLU A 108 8.29 -6.64 14.54
N THR A 109 7.41 -7.24 13.72
CA THR A 109 6.47 -6.50 12.88
C THR A 109 5.40 -5.80 13.73
N THR A 110 4.85 -6.50 14.70
CA THR A 110 3.82 -5.97 15.62
C THR A 110 4.41 -4.92 16.56
N THR A 111 5.65 -5.13 17.00
CA THR A 111 6.41 -4.15 17.80
C THR A 111 6.67 -2.88 16.98
N ALA A 112 7.06 -3.00 15.71
CA ALA A 112 7.26 -1.87 14.83
C ALA A 112 5.97 -1.04 14.64
N LEU A 113 4.82 -1.71 14.55
CA LEU A 113 3.51 -1.04 14.45
C LEU A 113 3.17 -0.25 15.73
N ALA A 114 3.41 -0.80 16.92
CA ALA A 114 3.21 -0.10 18.19
C ALA A 114 4.14 1.12 18.32
N LEU A 115 5.40 1.00 17.92
CA LEU A 115 6.35 2.12 17.91
C LEU A 115 5.94 3.20 16.89
N TYR A 116 5.43 2.79 15.73
CA TYR A 116 4.94 3.72 14.74
C TYR A 116 3.73 4.49 15.25
N LEU A 117 2.75 3.79 15.85
CA LEU A 117 1.60 4.43 16.50
C LEU A 117 2.05 5.47 17.52
N LYS A 118 2.97 5.11 18.40
CA LYS A 118 3.49 6.04 19.42
C LYS A 118 4.11 7.27 18.80
N LYS A 119 5.00 7.10 17.82
CA LYS A 119 5.71 8.21 17.16
C LYS A 119 4.77 9.19 16.48
N HIS A 120 3.72 8.68 15.87
CA HIS A 120 2.77 9.42 15.03
C HIS A 120 1.39 9.55 15.67
N PHE A 121 1.32 9.42 17.01
CA PHE A 121 0.04 9.42 17.71
C PHE A 121 -0.79 10.68 17.48
N SER A 122 -0.13 11.82 17.30
CA SER A 122 -0.76 13.12 17.01
C SER A 122 -1.01 13.39 15.53
N ASP A 123 -0.47 12.56 14.60
CA ASP A 123 -0.60 12.78 13.16
C ASP A 123 -1.92 12.23 12.66
N SER A 124 -2.85 13.11 12.26
CA SER A 124 -4.15 12.70 11.69
C SER A 124 -4.03 12.11 10.28
N ASP A 125 -2.99 12.49 9.53
CA ASP A 125 -2.84 12.12 8.10
C ASP A 125 -2.50 10.64 7.86
N ILE A 126 -2.03 9.93 8.86
CA ILE A 126 -1.68 8.50 8.76
C ILE A 126 -2.83 7.57 9.10
N PHE A 127 -3.89 8.09 9.71
CA PHE A 127 -5.05 7.28 10.08
C PHE A 127 -6.09 7.29 8.99
N LEU A 128 -6.77 6.17 8.80
CA LEU A 128 -7.91 6.10 7.92
C LEU A 128 -9.08 6.86 8.55
N ASP A 129 -9.80 7.61 7.74
CA ASP A 129 -11.02 8.31 8.17
C ASP A 129 -12.20 7.32 8.40
N ALA A 130 -13.36 7.85 8.82
CA ALA A 130 -14.57 7.04 9.06
C ALA A 130 -15.07 6.30 7.80
N ASP A 131 -14.63 6.71 6.61
CA ASP A 131 -14.92 6.06 5.35
C ASP A 131 -13.84 5.04 4.94
N TYR A 132 -12.87 4.78 5.80
CA TYR A 132 -11.71 3.91 5.52
C TYR A 132 -10.97 4.33 4.26
N ARG A 133 -10.89 5.64 4.02
CA ARG A 133 -10.34 6.17 2.78
C ARG A 133 -8.83 5.98 2.72
N LEU A 134 -8.36 5.27 1.69
CA LEU A 134 -6.96 5.03 1.40
C LEU A 134 -6.63 5.61 0.02
N ILE A 135 -5.76 6.62 -0.01
CA ILE A 135 -5.41 7.32 -1.24
C ILE A 135 -4.05 6.85 -1.73
N TYR A 136 -4.02 6.36 -2.97
CA TYR A 136 -2.79 6.01 -3.66
C TYR A 136 -2.40 7.14 -4.60
N TYR A 137 -1.23 7.72 -4.36
CA TYR A 137 -0.70 8.83 -5.17
C TYR A 137 0.27 8.32 -6.22
N TYR A 138 0.32 9.02 -7.34
CA TYR A 138 1.37 8.79 -8.32
C TYR A 138 2.75 9.07 -7.72
N TYR A 139 3.72 8.25 -8.11
CA TYR A 139 5.10 8.36 -7.68
C TYR A 139 5.98 8.92 -8.79
N GLY A 140 6.78 9.92 -8.47
CA GLY A 140 7.80 10.45 -9.39
C GLY A 140 8.93 9.44 -9.56
N SER A 141 9.00 8.79 -10.71
CA SER A 141 10.00 7.78 -10.99
C SER A 141 11.07 8.31 -11.94
N ASN A 142 12.32 8.26 -11.52
CA ASN A 142 13.47 8.47 -12.39
C ASN A 142 13.82 7.21 -13.22
N HIS A 143 13.11 6.10 -13.03
CA HIS A 143 13.37 4.85 -13.73
C HIS A 143 13.32 5.03 -15.26
N TYR A 144 12.32 5.73 -15.76
CA TYR A 144 12.20 6.05 -17.19
C TYR A 144 13.28 6.98 -17.71
N PHE A 145 13.79 7.87 -16.85
CA PHE A 145 14.94 8.69 -17.20
C PHE A 145 16.20 7.83 -17.39
N TYR A 146 16.48 6.89 -16.48
CA TYR A 146 17.60 5.95 -16.63
C TYR A 146 17.41 5.01 -17.82
N LEU A 147 16.19 4.56 -18.09
CA LEU A 147 15.88 3.77 -19.26
C LEU A 147 16.17 4.56 -20.56
N SER A 148 15.82 5.84 -20.60
CA SER A 148 16.14 6.73 -21.72
C SER A 148 17.64 6.86 -21.92
N LEU A 149 18.42 7.04 -20.85
CA LEU A 149 19.89 7.08 -20.92
C LEU A 149 20.47 5.76 -21.46
N PHE A 150 19.92 4.63 -21.04
CA PHE A 150 20.31 3.32 -21.58
C PHE A 150 20.05 3.23 -23.09
N TYR A 151 18.90 3.66 -23.56
CA TYR A 151 18.59 3.69 -25.01
C TYR A 151 19.50 4.65 -25.77
N ILE A 152 19.87 5.81 -25.21
CA ILE A 152 20.87 6.70 -25.82
C ILE A 152 22.20 5.98 -25.98
N ALA A 153 22.66 5.28 -24.95
CA ALA A 153 23.92 4.56 -25.03
C ALA A 153 23.89 3.44 -26.08
N VAL A 154 22.82 2.66 -26.15
CA VAL A 154 22.68 1.55 -27.11
C VAL A 154 22.56 2.05 -28.54
N PHE A 155 21.63 2.97 -28.80
CA PHE A 155 21.38 3.48 -30.17
C PHE A 155 22.45 4.46 -30.62
N GLY A 156 23.04 5.23 -29.71
CA GLY A 156 24.17 6.11 -29.99
C GLY A 156 25.39 5.30 -30.48
N ASN A 157 25.74 4.21 -29.80
CA ASN A 157 26.80 3.29 -30.26
C ASN A 157 26.47 2.66 -31.60
N PHE A 158 25.21 2.30 -31.84
CA PHE A 158 24.76 1.75 -33.12
C PHE A 158 24.93 2.78 -34.25
N LEU A 159 24.59 4.05 -34.05
CA LEU A 159 24.74 5.12 -35.04
C LEU A 159 26.21 5.43 -35.33
N ILE A 160 27.11 5.37 -34.34
CA ILE A 160 28.54 5.63 -34.51
C ILE A 160 29.19 4.47 -35.29
N SER A 161 28.69 3.25 -35.18
CA SER A 161 29.27 2.07 -35.79
C SER A 161 28.89 1.89 -37.28
N PHE A 162 27.97 2.71 -37.83
CA PHE A 162 27.53 2.60 -39.24
C PHE A 162 27.86 3.88 -40.03
N PRO A 163 28.46 3.77 -41.24
CA PRO A 163 28.77 4.91 -42.06
C PRO A 163 27.51 5.67 -42.52
N ILE A 164 27.62 6.96 -42.52
CA ILE A 164 26.61 7.99 -42.60
C ILE A 164 25.84 7.94 -43.95
N PHE A 165 24.54 8.12 -43.91
CA PHE A 165 23.61 8.32 -45.05
C PHE A 165 23.13 7.07 -45.82
N ASN A 166 22.36 6.22 -45.18
CA ASN A 166 21.51 5.26 -45.85
C ASN A 166 20.09 5.25 -45.25
N LEU A 167 19.05 4.86 -45.98
CA LEU A 167 17.66 4.76 -45.52
C LEU A 167 17.52 3.95 -44.19
N LYS A 168 18.42 2.98 -43.99
CA LYS A 168 18.54 2.23 -42.74
C LYS A 168 18.91 3.12 -41.53
N ASN A 169 19.72 4.18 -41.74
CA ASN A 169 20.11 5.10 -40.70
C ASN A 169 18.97 6.06 -40.32
N LEU A 170 18.10 6.41 -41.31
CA LEU A 170 16.91 7.20 -41.01
C LEU A 170 15.96 6.43 -40.09
N ALA A 171 15.72 5.15 -40.35
CA ALA A 171 14.92 4.28 -39.51
C ALA A 171 15.52 4.14 -38.08
N ALA A 172 16.84 4.05 -37.96
CA ALA A 172 17.53 4.01 -36.69
C ALA A 172 17.41 5.33 -35.95
N ILE A 173 17.49 6.48 -36.61
CA ILE A 173 17.30 7.81 -36.03
C ILE A 173 15.84 8.00 -35.54
N VAL A 174 14.87 7.61 -36.37
CA VAL A 174 13.44 7.67 -35.97
C VAL A 174 13.17 6.72 -34.79
N GLY A 175 13.74 5.51 -34.80
CA GLY A 175 13.66 4.55 -33.69
C GLY A 175 14.29 5.11 -32.42
N LEU A 176 15.43 5.78 -32.51
CA LEU A 176 16.08 6.46 -31.39
C LEU A 176 15.21 7.59 -30.83
N ILE A 177 14.69 8.46 -31.67
CA ILE A 177 13.82 9.56 -31.24
C ILE A 177 12.55 9.03 -30.57
N ALA A 178 11.92 7.99 -31.14
CA ALA A 178 10.74 7.38 -30.54
C ALA A 178 11.05 6.67 -29.22
N SER A 179 12.14 5.91 -29.15
CA SER A 179 12.54 5.18 -27.94
C SER A 179 13.00 6.10 -26.80
N LEU A 180 13.50 7.29 -27.12
CA LEU A 180 13.85 8.33 -26.16
C LEU A 180 12.63 9.18 -25.74
N GLY A 181 11.84 9.59 -26.72
CA GLY A 181 10.72 10.50 -26.50
C GLY A 181 9.68 9.91 -25.58
N VAL A 182 9.27 8.65 -25.79
CA VAL A 182 8.21 8.01 -25.01
C VAL A 182 8.59 7.86 -23.53
N PRO A 183 9.74 7.28 -23.15
CA PRO A 183 10.11 7.17 -21.73
C PRO A 183 10.34 8.51 -21.05
N LEU A 184 10.94 9.49 -21.73
CA LEU A 184 11.15 10.84 -21.18
C LEU A 184 9.82 11.55 -20.91
N MET A 185 8.89 11.48 -21.86
CA MET A 185 7.54 12.03 -21.68
C MET A 185 6.80 11.35 -20.55
N HIS A 186 6.95 10.03 -20.42
CA HIS A 186 6.33 9.28 -19.33
C HIS A 186 6.94 9.64 -17.98
N SER A 187 8.27 9.74 -17.88
CA SER A 187 8.97 10.22 -16.68
C SER A 187 8.51 11.63 -16.29
N TYR A 188 8.46 12.55 -17.26
CA TYR A 188 7.97 13.90 -17.02
C TYR A 188 6.54 13.90 -16.47
N ARG A 189 5.64 13.14 -17.09
CA ARG A 189 4.25 13.01 -16.65
C ARG A 189 4.16 12.49 -15.20
N CYS A 190 4.84 11.37 -14.89
CA CYS A 190 4.84 10.81 -13.53
C CYS A 190 5.35 11.83 -12.50
N ASN A 191 6.41 12.57 -12.83
CA ASN A 191 6.94 13.60 -11.95
C ASN A 191 5.96 14.79 -11.76
N GLN A 192 5.23 15.18 -12.78
CA GLN A 192 4.19 16.22 -12.66
C GLN A 192 3.02 15.76 -11.80
N LEU A 193 2.54 14.53 -12.00
CA LEU A 193 1.46 13.94 -11.19
C LEU A 193 1.87 13.81 -9.73
N ALA A 194 3.10 13.36 -9.47
CA ALA A 194 3.63 13.24 -8.11
C ALA A 194 3.78 14.60 -7.42
N LYS A 195 4.31 15.62 -8.11
CA LYS A 195 4.42 17.00 -7.58
C LYS A 195 3.05 17.61 -7.26
N ALA A 196 2.06 17.35 -8.10
CA ALA A 196 0.70 17.81 -7.90
C ALA A 196 -0.08 16.99 -6.84
N LYS A 197 0.54 15.94 -6.24
CA LYS A 197 -0.12 15.00 -5.34
C LYS A 197 -1.44 14.46 -5.93
N HIS A 198 -1.41 14.11 -7.22
CA HIS A 198 -2.59 13.55 -7.87
C HIS A 198 -2.85 12.14 -7.38
N PRO A 199 -4.09 11.82 -6.94
CA PRO A 199 -4.46 10.45 -6.63
C PRO A 199 -4.51 9.62 -7.93
N ALA A 200 -3.97 8.42 -7.90
CA ALA A 200 -4.12 7.43 -8.95
C ALA A 200 -5.43 6.66 -8.78
N PHE A 201 -5.69 6.23 -7.57
CA PHE A 201 -6.98 5.67 -7.16
C PHE A 201 -7.18 5.85 -5.65
N ILE A 202 -8.44 5.77 -5.24
CA ILE A 202 -8.88 5.90 -3.86
C ILE A 202 -9.71 4.67 -3.53
N LEU A 203 -9.33 3.96 -2.48
CA LEU A 203 -10.16 2.93 -1.87
C LEU A 203 -10.98 3.58 -0.76
N SER A 204 -12.24 3.20 -0.64
CA SER A 204 -13.12 3.61 0.44
C SER A 204 -14.03 2.45 0.83
N LYS A 205 -14.79 2.58 1.93
CA LYS A 205 -15.81 1.57 2.28
C LYS A 205 -16.88 1.39 1.20
N HIS A 206 -17.10 2.40 0.35
CA HIS A 206 -18.13 2.37 -0.70
C HIS A 206 -17.64 1.73 -2.00
N GLY A 207 -16.33 1.72 -2.26
CA GLY A 207 -15.79 1.21 -3.52
C GLY A 207 -14.43 1.78 -3.88
N ILE A 208 -14.06 1.57 -5.13
CA ILE A 208 -12.83 2.05 -5.74
C ILE A 208 -13.16 3.23 -6.66
N GLN A 209 -12.49 4.35 -6.42
CA GLN A 209 -12.48 5.47 -7.33
C GLN A 209 -11.17 5.48 -8.11
N TYR A 210 -11.25 5.27 -9.43
CA TYR A 210 -10.11 5.30 -10.32
C TYR A 210 -9.96 6.66 -10.97
N CYS A 211 -8.81 7.30 -10.76
CA CYS A 211 -8.56 8.66 -11.23
C CYS A 211 -7.73 8.63 -12.51
N VAL A 212 -8.38 8.83 -13.67
CA VAL A 212 -7.70 8.86 -14.96
C VAL A 212 -7.08 10.24 -15.18
N ALA A 213 -5.76 10.30 -15.26
CA ALA A 213 -5.06 11.52 -15.63
C ALA A 213 -5.04 11.71 -17.15
N ASN A 214 -5.45 12.90 -17.60
CA ASN A 214 -5.42 13.29 -19.01
C ASN A 214 -4.10 13.97 -19.37
N ASN A 215 -3.71 13.76 -20.63
CA ASN A 215 -2.63 14.41 -21.37
C ASN A 215 -1.19 14.08 -21.00
N TYR A 216 -0.50 13.51 -21.98
CA TYR A 216 0.94 13.28 -21.95
C TYR A 216 1.76 14.59 -22.06
N LEU A 217 1.17 15.68 -22.54
CA LEU A 217 1.88 16.92 -22.97
C LEU A 217 1.32 18.22 -22.39
N GLY A 218 0.35 18.18 -21.47
CA GLY A 218 -0.27 19.39 -20.94
C GLY A 218 -0.39 19.39 -19.42
N PRO A 219 -0.90 20.47 -18.82
CA PRO A 219 -1.19 20.49 -17.39
C PRO A 219 -2.14 19.32 -17.09
N THR A 220 -1.68 18.43 -16.22
CA THR A 220 -2.41 17.22 -15.84
C THR A 220 -3.72 17.60 -15.17
N LYS A 221 -4.81 17.50 -15.91
CA LYS A 221 -6.16 17.61 -15.36
C LYS A 221 -6.73 16.21 -15.18
N LEU A 222 -7.39 15.97 -14.06
CA LEU A 222 -8.21 14.78 -13.90
C LEU A 222 -9.29 14.79 -14.99
N LYS A 223 -9.28 13.78 -15.86
CA LYS A 223 -10.27 13.68 -16.94
C LYS A 223 -11.61 13.25 -16.41
N GLN A 224 -11.59 12.21 -15.59
CA GLN A 224 -12.78 11.59 -15.04
C GLN A 224 -12.38 10.70 -13.87
N ALA A 225 -13.11 10.77 -12.78
CA ALA A 225 -13.05 9.78 -11.73
C ALA A 225 -14.11 8.72 -12.03
N LEU A 226 -13.68 7.48 -12.28
CA LEU A 226 -14.59 6.34 -12.44
C LEU A 226 -14.76 5.69 -11.08
N PHE A 227 -16.00 5.44 -10.69
CA PHE A 227 -16.30 4.82 -9.41
C PHE A 227 -16.89 3.42 -9.62
N TYR A 228 -16.35 2.46 -8.85
CA TYR A 228 -16.76 1.06 -8.88
C TYR A 228 -17.11 0.61 -7.46
N PRO A 229 -18.39 0.34 -7.14
CA PRO A 229 -18.76 -0.17 -5.82
C PRO A 229 -18.21 -1.58 -5.61
N TRP A 230 -17.85 -1.93 -4.37
CA TRP A 230 -17.30 -3.24 -4.05
C TRP A 230 -18.22 -4.40 -4.44
N SER A 231 -19.54 -4.21 -4.33
CA SER A 231 -20.53 -5.19 -4.77
C SER A 231 -20.45 -5.54 -6.26
N SER A 232 -19.88 -4.67 -7.08
CA SER A 232 -19.67 -4.93 -8.51
C SER A 232 -18.38 -5.70 -8.80
N VAL A 233 -17.41 -5.70 -7.88
CA VAL A 233 -16.11 -6.37 -8.04
C VAL A 233 -16.25 -7.83 -7.60
N TYR A 234 -16.31 -8.77 -8.55
CA TYR A 234 -16.48 -10.18 -8.18
C TYR A 234 -15.16 -10.94 -8.02
N LYS A 235 -14.07 -10.49 -8.64
CA LYS A 235 -12.76 -11.17 -8.58
C LYS A 235 -11.62 -10.16 -8.61
N ILE A 236 -10.56 -10.44 -7.86
CA ILE A 236 -9.31 -9.68 -7.88
C ILE A 236 -8.17 -10.67 -8.14
N GLU A 237 -7.39 -10.44 -9.18
CA GLU A 237 -6.24 -11.26 -9.55
C GLU A 237 -4.97 -10.43 -9.63
N GLN A 238 -3.87 -11.05 -9.26
CA GLN A 238 -2.54 -10.50 -9.46
C GLN A 238 -1.98 -11.04 -10.77
N ASN A 239 -1.64 -10.14 -11.69
CA ASN A 239 -0.98 -10.49 -12.94
C ASN A 239 0.52 -10.19 -12.83
N LYS A 240 1.33 -11.25 -12.69
CA LYS A 240 2.80 -11.14 -12.73
C LYS A 240 3.24 -11.30 -14.17
N PRO A 241 3.93 -10.33 -14.77
CA PRO A 241 4.41 -10.47 -16.16
C PRO A 241 5.38 -11.66 -16.23
N ILE A 242 5.11 -12.56 -17.17
CA ILE A 242 5.82 -13.85 -17.36
C ILE A 242 7.33 -13.66 -17.62
N PHE A 243 7.73 -12.51 -18.10
CA PHE A 243 9.10 -12.23 -18.57
C PHE A 243 10.06 -11.65 -17.53
N MET A 244 9.62 -11.40 -16.30
CA MET A 244 10.49 -10.80 -15.28
C MET A 244 10.60 -11.64 -14.01
N LYS A 245 11.35 -12.77 -14.10
CA LYS A 245 12.03 -13.33 -12.93
C LYS A 245 13.21 -12.41 -12.59
N ARG A 246 12.95 -11.21 -12.07
CA ARG A 246 13.98 -10.34 -11.51
C ARG A 246 14.06 -10.51 -10.00
N PRO A 247 15.26 -10.34 -9.40
CA PRO A 247 15.41 -10.45 -7.95
C PRO A 247 14.54 -9.40 -7.25
N SER A 248 14.14 -9.70 -6.04
CA SER A 248 13.16 -9.09 -5.16
C SER A 248 13.17 -7.57 -4.95
N SER A 249 14.11 -6.84 -5.52
CA SER A 249 14.19 -5.38 -5.43
C SER A 249 13.31 -4.62 -6.45
N PHE A 250 12.63 -5.32 -7.37
CA PHE A 250 11.79 -4.74 -8.43
C PHE A 250 10.37 -5.31 -8.46
N ASP A 251 9.81 -5.62 -7.30
CA ASP A 251 8.43 -6.13 -7.16
C ASP A 251 7.33 -5.12 -7.58
N ASN A 252 7.72 -3.96 -8.11
CA ASN A 252 6.79 -2.90 -8.51
C ASN A 252 6.10 -3.13 -9.87
N ASP A 253 6.48 -4.17 -10.62
CA ASP A 253 5.90 -4.45 -11.96
C ASP A 253 4.61 -5.29 -11.88
N VAL A 254 4.01 -5.41 -10.72
CA VAL A 254 2.79 -6.18 -10.52
C VAL A 254 1.56 -5.36 -10.88
N THR A 255 0.70 -5.93 -11.72
CA THR A 255 -0.62 -5.37 -12.02
C THR A 255 -1.71 -6.18 -11.34
N TYR A 256 -2.77 -5.51 -10.92
CA TYR A 256 -3.96 -6.16 -10.36
C TYR A 256 -5.12 -5.99 -11.31
N LEU A 257 -5.77 -7.10 -11.61
CA LEU A 257 -6.95 -7.17 -12.47
C LEU A 257 -8.18 -7.26 -11.57
N LEU A 258 -9.02 -6.24 -11.63
CA LEU A 258 -10.31 -6.20 -10.97
C LEU A 258 -11.39 -6.52 -11.99
N TYR A 259 -12.03 -7.66 -11.81
CA TYR A 259 -13.14 -8.10 -12.65
C TYR A 259 -14.44 -7.51 -12.13
N ILE A 260 -15.08 -6.66 -12.94
CA ILE A 260 -16.26 -5.89 -12.57
C ILE A 260 -17.45 -6.42 -13.37
N ARG A 261 -18.60 -6.62 -12.70
CA ARG A 261 -19.81 -7.12 -13.36
C ARG A 261 -20.28 -6.15 -14.45
N ASN A 262 -20.51 -6.69 -15.64
CA ASN A 262 -20.99 -5.95 -16.81
C ASN A 262 -20.12 -4.77 -17.26
N GLN A 263 -18.84 -4.78 -16.91
CA GLN A 263 -17.88 -3.75 -17.31
C GLN A 263 -16.55 -4.37 -17.71
N PRO A 264 -15.70 -3.64 -18.46
CA PRO A 264 -14.34 -4.08 -18.76
C PRO A 264 -13.53 -4.28 -17.48
N THR A 265 -12.61 -5.25 -17.51
CA THR A 265 -11.67 -5.49 -16.41
C THR A 265 -10.85 -4.23 -16.14
N LEU A 266 -10.87 -3.74 -14.92
CA LEU A 266 -10.03 -2.62 -14.50
C LEU A 266 -8.62 -3.13 -14.16
N THR A 267 -7.62 -2.54 -14.79
CA THR A 267 -6.21 -2.83 -14.51
C THR A 267 -5.64 -1.74 -13.61
N LEU A 268 -5.21 -2.12 -12.41
CA LEU A 268 -4.49 -1.24 -11.50
C LEU A 268 -2.99 -1.52 -11.62
N ASN A 269 -2.24 -0.51 -12.06
CA ASN A 269 -0.79 -0.55 -12.16
C ASN A 269 -0.16 0.10 -10.95
N PHE A 270 0.54 -0.69 -10.13
CA PHE A 270 1.20 -0.17 -8.91
C PHE A 270 2.62 0.33 -9.15
N TRP A 271 3.20 0.08 -10.33
CA TRP A 271 4.55 0.55 -10.66
C TRP A 271 4.68 2.09 -10.77
N GLU A 272 3.56 2.79 -11.03
CA GLU A 272 3.49 4.25 -11.01
C GLU A 272 3.17 4.81 -9.60
N ILE A 273 2.98 3.93 -8.61
CA ILE A 273 2.45 4.26 -7.30
C ILE A 273 3.45 3.86 -6.23
N ASN A 274 3.61 4.69 -5.21
CA ASN A 274 4.54 4.44 -4.12
C ASN A 274 3.96 3.41 -3.13
N SER A 275 4.03 2.12 -3.46
CA SER A 275 3.59 1.04 -2.58
C SER A 275 4.21 -0.31 -2.92
N THR A 276 4.19 -1.26 -1.99
CA THR A 276 4.69 -2.62 -2.18
C THR A 276 3.60 -3.55 -2.72
N ALA A 277 3.97 -4.47 -3.63
CA ALA A 277 3.02 -5.26 -4.40
C ALA A 277 2.16 -6.22 -3.56
N ASP A 278 2.78 -6.98 -2.66
CA ASP A 278 2.06 -8.03 -1.92
C ASP A 278 1.09 -7.45 -0.87
N GLU A 279 1.45 -6.33 -0.24
CA GLU A 279 0.60 -5.63 0.71
C GLU A 279 -0.67 -5.09 0.04
N ASN A 280 -0.57 -4.62 -1.20
CA ASN A 280 -1.70 -4.05 -1.93
C ASN A 280 -2.77 -5.09 -2.29
N LEU A 281 -2.37 -6.32 -2.63
CA LEU A 281 -3.35 -7.39 -2.88
C LEU A 281 -4.17 -7.71 -1.63
N ASN A 282 -3.50 -7.76 -0.48
CA ASN A 282 -4.16 -8.00 0.80
C ASN A 282 -5.15 -6.89 1.13
N ILE A 283 -4.76 -5.62 0.94
CA ILE A 283 -5.65 -4.46 1.15
C ILE A 283 -6.87 -4.53 0.22
N LEU A 284 -6.66 -4.78 -1.08
CA LEU A 284 -7.77 -4.87 -2.04
C LEU A 284 -8.75 -5.99 -1.69
N LYS A 285 -8.24 -7.16 -1.29
CA LYS A 285 -9.07 -8.28 -0.84
C LYS A 285 -9.81 -7.94 0.45
N LEU A 286 -9.11 -7.37 1.43
CA LEU A 286 -9.69 -6.96 2.71
C LEU A 286 -10.86 -5.98 2.50
N TYR A 287 -10.65 -4.93 1.70
CA TYR A 287 -11.72 -3.96 1.40
C TYR A 287 -12.91 -4.62 0.70
N LYS A 288 -12.63 -5.48 -0.28
CA LYS A 288 -13.69 -6.23 -0.93
C LYS A 288 -14.46 -7.09 0.07
N ASP A 289 -13.78 -7.88 0.91
CA ASP A 289 -14.42 -8.80 1.86
C ASP A 289 -15.23 -8.05 2.93
N LEU A 290 -14.75 -6.88 3.36
CA LEU A 290 -15.43 -6.07 4.37
C LEU A 290 -16.66 -5.31 3.85
N PHE A 291 -16.62 -4.86 2.60
CA PHE A 291 -17.55 -3.86 2.08
C PHE A 291 -18.31 -4.31 0.82
N SER A 292 -18.28 -5.59 0.46
CA SER A 292 -19.04 -6.15 -0.69
C SER A 292 -20.50 -6.46 -0.36
N GLU A 293 -20.92 -6.30 0.88
CA GLU A 293 -22.29 -6.57 1.32
C GLU A 293 -23.29 -5.55 0.77
#